data_3fc1b222fb4125ed7153df9c54f38bd3
#
_entry.id   3fc1b222fb4125ed7153df9c54f38bd3
#
_cell.length_a   1.000
_cell.length_b   1.000
_cell.length_c   1.000
_cell.angle_alpha   90.00
_cell.angle_beta   90.00
_cell.angle_gamma   90.00
#
_symmetry.space_group_name_H-M   'P 1'
#
loop_
_entity.id
_entity.type
_entity.pdbx_description
1 polymer ?
#
loop_
_entity_poly.entity_id
_entity_poly.type
_entity_poly.pdbx_seq_one_letter_code
_entity_poly.pdbx_strand_id
1 'polypeptide(L)'
;MNDTIPSKDAKVTLRKVTAKTVRTICNLNVSEDQKNFVAPNAVSIAQAYFSKAAWFRAIYADETPVGFVMLAENPKRGQYYLWRFMIDAKYQGKGYGQKALELIIKRAKKNPKAKALYLSVVRAKGSADDFYKGFGFEFTGKMDGIEHIMKLNLKKP
;
A
#
# COMPACT_ATOMS: atom_id res chain seq x y z
N MET A 1 2.76 -15.36 -24.81
CA MET A 1 2.72 -15.39 -23.35
C MET A 1 1.29 -15.36 -22.89
N ASN A 2 0.88 -16.39 -22.21
CA ASN A 2 -0.43 -16.40 -21.59
C ASN A 2 -0.38 -15.52 -20.34
N ASP A 3 -0.89 -14.30 -20.46
CA ASP A 3 -1.14 -13.45 -19.29
C ASP A 3 -2.32 -14.05 -18.52
N THR A 4 -2.05 -15.15 -17.83
CA THR A 4 -3.06 -15.79 -17.00
C THR A 4 -3.25 -14.92 -15.77
N ILE A 5 -4.43 -14.30 -15.66
CA ILE A 5 -4.77 -13.54 -14.46
C ILE A 5 -4.87 -14.54 -13.30
N PRO A 6 -4.12 -14.34 -12.20
CA PRO A 6 -4.22 -15.22 -11.04
C PRO A 6 -5.64 -15.27 -10.50
N SER A 7 -6.00 -16.41 -9.88
CA SER A 7 -7.32 -16.55 -9.26
C SER A 7 -7.44 -15.68 -8.00
N LYS A 8 -8.68 -15.46 -7.55
CA LYS A 8 -8.94 -14.78 -6.28
C LYS A 8 -8.38 -15.54 -5.07
N ASP A 9 -8.08 -16.84 -5.22
CA ASP A 9 -7.51 -17.67 -4.17
C ASP A 9 -5.97 -17.68 -4.19
N ALA A 10 -5.34 -16.93 -5.11
CA ALA A 10 -3.89 -16.82 -5.19
C ALA A 10 -3.30 -16.34 -3.86
N LYS A 11 -2.14 -16.89 -3.51
CA LYS A 11 -1.41 -16.45 -2.32
C LYS A 11 -0.79 -15.10 -2.57
N VAL A 12 -1.12 -14.12 -1.73
CA VAL A 12 -0.54 -12.79 -1.80
C VAL A 12 0.72 -12.73 -0.93
N THR A 13 1.82 -12.25 -1.52
CA THR A 13 3.10 -12.06 -0.84
C THR A 13 3.67 -10.68 -1.15
N LEU A 14 4.56 -10.21 -0.26
CA LEU A 14 5.30 -8.96 -0.44
C LEU A 14 6.74 -9.32 -0.73
N ARG A 15 7.26 -8.88 -1.88
CA ARG A 15 8.61 -9.25 -2.33
C ARG A 15 9.45 -8.03 -2.63
N LYS A 16 10.75 -8.13 -2.42
CA LYS A 16 11.68 -7.06 -2.79
C LYS A 16 11.61 -6.81 -4.29
N VAL A 17 11.64 -5.55 -4.68
CA VAL A 17 11.85 -5.15 -6.07
C VAL A 17 13.34 -5.31 -6.37
N THR A 18 13.67 -5.94 -7.48
CA THR A 18 15.05 -6.21 -7.89
C THR A 18 15.37 -5.55 -9.23
N ALA A 19 16.64 -5.53 -9.61
CA ALA A 19 17.04 -5.04 -10.93
C ALA A 19 16.32 -5.77 -12.07
N LYS A 20 15.99 -7.05 -11.87
CA LYS A 20 15.27 -7.86 -12.87
C LYS A 20 13.77 -7.55 -12.93
N THR A 21 13.18 -7.08 -11.84
CA THR A 21 11.72 -6.91 -11.73
C THR A 21 11.29 -5.45 -11.75
N VAL A 22 12.20 -4.50 -11.54
CA VAL A 22 11.85 -3.08 -11.36
C VAL A 22 11.05 -2.51 -12.53
N ARG A 23 11.39 -2.86 -13.77
CA ARG A 23 10.65 -2.36 -14.94
C ARG A 23 9.20 -2.86 -14.95
N THR A 24 9.00 -4.13 -14.65
CA THR A 24 7.64 -4.72 -14.55
C THR A 24 6.84 -4.00 -13.48
N ILE A 25 7.44 -3.75 -12.31
CA ILE A 25 6.75 -3.07 -11.20
C ILE A 25 6.43 -1.61 -11.56
N CYS A 26 7.34 -0.91 -12.25
CA CYS A 26 7.09 0.46 -12.70
C CYS A 26 5.98 0.54 -13.76
N ASN A 27 5.74 -0.53 -14.50
CA ASN A 27 4.70 -0.59 -15.53
C ASN A 27 3.31 -0.94 -14.98
N LEU A 28 3.19 -1.30 -13.71
CA LEU A 28 1.89 -1.49 -13.07
C LEU A 28 1.20 -0.14 -12.89
N ASN A 29 -0.04 -0.04 -13.31
CA ASN A 29 -0.79 1.22 -13.30
C ASN A 29 -2.20 1.02 -12.73
N VAL A 30 -2.65 2.00 -11.95
CA VAL A 30 -4.05 2.08 -11.53
C VAL A 30 -4.95 2.45 -12.71
N SER A 31 -6.27 2.35 -12.53
CA SER A 31 -7.24 2.82 -13.51
C SER A 31 -7.15 4.34 -13.71
N GLU A 32 -7.65 4.84 -14.83
CA GLU A 32 -7.60 6.28 -15.16
C GLU A 32 -8.20 7.16 -14.05
N ASP A 33 -9.32 6.72 -13.47
CA ASP A 33 -10.00 7.45 -12.38
C ASP A 33 -9.15 7.56 -11.11
N GLN A 34 -8.17 6.65 -10.91
CA GLN A 34 -7.34 6.58 -9.73
C GLN A 34 -5.98 7.27 -9.89
N LYS A 35 -5.58 7.62 -11.11
CA LYS A 35 -4.24 8.19 -11.39
C LYS A 35 -3.96 9.49 -10.64
N ASN A 36 -4.99 10.27 -10.32
CA ASN A 36 -4.84 11.50 -9.57
C ASN A 36 -4.63 11.29 -8.07
N PHE A 37 -4.83 10.05 -7.57
CA PHE A 37 -4.74 9.71 -6.15
C PHE A 37 -3.48 8.95 -5.77
N VAL A 38 -2.77 8.39 -6.76
CA VAL A 38 -1.60 7.54 -6.51
C VAL A 38 -0.46 7.94 -7.45
N ALA A 39 0.70 8.22 -6.87
CA ALA A 39 1.91 8.49 -7.67
C ALA A 39 2.36 7.23 -8.42
N PRO A 40 2.93 7.36 -9.63
CA PRO A 40 3.52 6.23 -10.33
C PRO A 40 4.58 5.51 -9.48
N ASN A 41 4.70 4.20 -9.63
CA ASN A 41 5.65 3.41 -8.84
C ASN A 41 7.10 3.85 -9.05
N ALA A 42 7.46 4.28 -10.26
CA ALA A 42 8.80 4.81 -10.54
C ALA A 42 9.12 6.04 -9.69
N VAL A 43 8.15 6.95 -9.51
CA VAL A 43 8.30 8.13 -8.65
C VAL A 43 8.46 7.69 -7.19
N SER A 44 7.66 6.75 -6.72
CA SER A 44 7.73 6.24 -5.35
C SER A 44 9.10 5.61 -5.06
N ILE A 45 9.62 4.79 -5.97
CA ILE A 45 10.94 4.17 -5.83
C ILE A 45 12.04 5.22 -5.83
N ALA A 46 11.94 6.24 -6.69
CA ALA A 46 12.88 7.35 -6.72
C ALA A 46 12.87 8.13 -5.39
N GLN A 47 11.69 8.40 -4.83
CA GLN A 47 11.56 9.05 -3.53
C GLN A 47 12.15 8.21 -2.40
N ALA A 48 12.02 6.89 -2.47
CA ALA A 48 12.57 5.96 -1.48
C ALA A 48 14.11 6.05 -1.40
N TYR A 49 14.75 6.33 -2.52
CA TYR A 49 16.22 6.51 -2.57
C TYR A 49 16.70 7.62 -1.63
N PHE A 50 15.89 8.66 -1.45
CA PHE A 50 16.23 9.84 -0.64
C PHE A 50 15.63 9.79 0.77
N SER A 51 15.00 8.68 1.18
CA SER A 51 14.36 8.56 2.48
C SER A 51 14.84 7.32 3.22
N LYS A 52 15.47 7.50 4.36
CA LYS A 52 15.88 6.39 5.23
C LYS A 52 14.69 5.65 5.84
N ALA A 53 13.54 6.31 5.93
CA ALA A 53 12.33 5.72 6.48
C ALA A 53 11.59 4.83 5.48
N ALA A 54 11.88 4.95 4.18
CA ALA A 54 11.14 4.26 3.15
C ALA A 54 11.41 2.75 3.17
N TRP A 55 10.32 1.98 3.23
CA TRP A 55 10.33 0.54 3.05
C TRP A 55 9.30 0.21 1.97
N PHE A 56 9.71 -0.45 0.90
CA PHE A 56 8.78 -0.78 -0.18
C PHE A 56 8.92 -2.22 -0.64
N ARG A 57 7.82 -2.75 -1.18
CA ARG A 57 7.72 -4.11 -1.72
C ARG A 57 6.80 -4.15 -2.92
N ALA A 58 7.06 -5.09 -3.82
CA ALA A 58 6.10 -5.48 -4.84
C ALA A 58 5.07 -6.42 -4.20
N ILE A 59 3.81 -6.27 -4.60
CA ILE A 59 2.73 -7.17 -4.19
C ILE A 59 2.57 -8.22 -5.28
N TYR A 60 2.66 -9.49 -4.91
CA TYR A 60 2.50 -10.63 -5.82
C TYR A 60 1.26 -11.43 -5.46
N ALA A 61 0.56 -11.90 -6.49
CA ALA A 61 -0.45 -12.94 -6.37
C ALA A 61 0.13 -14.20 -7.03
N ASP A 62 0.45 -15.22 -6.23
CA ASP A 62 1.31 -16.32 -6.63
C ASP A 62 2.62 -15.77 -7.24
N GLU A 63 2.97 -16.07 -8.48
CA GLU A 63 4.19 -15.60 -9.14
C GLU A 63 3.97 -14.34 -10.01
N THR A 64 2.77 -13.75 -9.98
CA THR A 64 2.42 -12.58 -10.79
C THR A 64 2.52 -11.30 -9.98
N PRO A 65 3.31 -10.30 -10.39
CA PRO A 65 3.31 -8.99 -9.74
C PRO A 65 2.00 -8.27 -10.05
N VAL A 66 1.31 -7.83 -9.02
CA VAL A 66 -0.03 -7.21 -9.14
C VAL A 66 -0.13 -5.83 -8.54
N GLY A 67 0.86 -5.41 -7.74
CA GLY A 67 0.81 -4.11 -7.08
C GLY A 67 2.10 -3.70 -6.41
N PHE A 68 2.02 -2.62 -5.66
CA PHE A 68 3.17 -2.00 -4.99
C PHE A 68 2.72 -1.36 -3.68
N VAL A 69 3.59 -1.42 -2.68
CA VAL A 69 3.37 -0.79 -1.38
C VAL A 69 4.65 -0.12 -0.89
N MET A 70 4.52 1.05 -0.28
CA MET A 70 5.61 1.74 0.38
C MET A 70 5.15 2.30 1.73
N LEU A 71 5.94 2.02 2.76
CA LEU A 71 5.76 2.56 4.10
C LEU A 71 6.85 3.58 4.40
N ALA A 72 6.52 4.56 5.23
CA ALA A 72 7.51 5.33 5.97
C ALA A 72 7.53 4.77 7.40
N GLU A 73 8.68 4.25 7.82
CA GLU A 73 8.82 3.53 9.08
C GLU A 73 9.86 4.17 9.98
N ASN A 74 9.52 4.33 11.25
CA ASN A 74 10.49 4.58 12.30
C ASN A 74 10.30 3.53 13.40
N PRO A 75 10.91 2.33 13.25
CA PRO A 75 10.67 1.21 14.18
C PRO A 75 11.10 1.51 15.62
N LYS A 76 12.14 2.33 15.81
CA LYS A 76 12.60 2.72 17.15
C LYS A 76 11.54 3.47 17.93
N ARG A 77 10.70 4.24 17.24
CA ARG A 77 9.58 5.00 17.83
C ARG A 77 8.24 4.32 17.64
N GLY A 78 8.21 3.18 16.95
CA GLY A 78 6.96 2.49 16.63
C GLY A 78 6.04 3.26 15.69
N GLN A 79 6.61 4.09 14.82
CA GLN A 79 5.85 4.92 13.89
C GLN A 79 5.79 4.27 12.51
N TYR A 80 4.58 4.12 11.99
CA TYR A 80 4.31 3.50 10.70
C TYR A 80 3.28 4.33 9.94
N TYR A 81 3.62 4.64 8.69
CA TYR A 81 2.78 5.41 7.78
C TYR A 81 2.72 4.71 6.43
N LEU A 82 1.50 4.42 5.96
CA LEU A 82 1.29 3.83 4.62
C LEU A 82 1.39 4.96 3.59
N TRP A 83 2.55 5.04 2.94
CA TRP A 83 2.88 6.15 2.04
C TRP A 83 2.33 5.93 0.63
N ARG A 84 2.45 4.71 0.11
CA ARG A 84 1.94 4.34 -1.21
C ARG A 84 1.33 2.94 -1.16
N PHE A 85 0.23 2.77 -1.85
CA PHE A 85 -0.44 1.47 -1.94
C PHE A 85 -1.27 1.44 -3.21
N MET A 86 -1.00 0.45 -4.10
CA MET A 86 -1.78 0.30 -5.32
C MET A 86 -1.85 -1.15 -5.78
N ILE A 87 -2.94 -1.47 -6.45
CA ILE A 87 -3.11 -2.70 -7.23
C ILE A 87 -3.34 -2.29 -8.68
N ASP A 88 -2.65 -2.95 -9.61
CA ASP A 88 -2.82 -2.70 -11.05
C ASP A 88 -4.28 -2.90 -11.46
N ALA A 89 -4.77 -2.05 -12.35
CA ALA A 89 -6.17 -2.05 -12.78
C ALA A 89 -6.65 -3.41 -13.26
N LYS A 90 -5.78 -4.19 -13.93
CA LYS A 90 -6.12 -5.54 -14.42
C LYS A 90 -6.40 -6.53 -13.30
N TYR A 91 -5.90 -6.29 -12.11
CA TYR A 91 -5.94 -7.24 -10.99
C TYR A 91 -6.83 -6.77 -9.84
N GLN A 92 -7.51 -5.63 -10.00
CA GLN A 92 -8.45 -5.12 -9.00
C GLN A 92 -9.72 -5.97 -8.95
N GLY A 93 -10.44 -5.91 -7.82
CA GLY A 93 -11.70 -6.63 -7.65
C GLY A 93 -11.55 -8.12 -7.30
N LYS A 94 -10.33 -8.58 -6.99
CA LYS A 94 -10.04 -9.99 -6.65
C LYS A 94 -9.64 -10.21 -5.18
N GLY A 95 -9.65 -9.13 -4.39
CA GLY A 95 -9.28 -9.21 -2.97
C GLY A 95 -7.77 -9.14 -2.70
N TYR A 96 -6.93 -8.89 -3.69
CA TYR A 96 -5.47 -8.81 -3.49
C TYR A 96 -5.08 -7.63 -2.61
N GLY A 97 -5.73 -6.48 -2.79
CA GLY A 97 -5.49 -5.30 -1.96
C GLY A 97 -5.80 -5.55 -0.50
N GLN A 98 -6.92 -6.22 -0.21
CA GLN A 98 -7.29 -6.61 1.14
C GLN A 98 -6.23 -7.50 1.78
N LYS A 99 -5.81 -8.56 1.08
CA LYS A 99 -4.80 -9.50 1.58
C LYS A 99 -3.44 -8.80 1.79
N ALA A 100 -3.06 -7.91 0.88
CA ALA A 100 -1.82 -7.14 1.01
C ALA A 100 -1.86 -6.20 2.22
N LEU A 101 -2.97 -5.50 2.44
CA LEU A 101 -3.11 -4.60 3.58
C LEU A 101 -3.09 -5.38 4.90
N GLU A 102 -3.66 -6.57 4.96
CA GLU A 102 -3.55 -7.47 6.11
C GLU A 102 -2.09 -7.78 6.45
N LEU A 103 -1.26 -8.04 5.43
CA LEU A 103 0.18 -8.29 5.62
C LEU A 103 0.90 -7.04 6.14
N ILE A 104 0.54 -5.86 5.67
CA ILE A 104 1.10 -4.60 6.14
C ILE A 104 0.74 -4.33 7.60
N ILE A 105 -0.52 -4.54 7.96
CA ILE A 105 -0.99 -4.40 9.35
C ILE A 105 -0.23 -5.38 10.25
N LYS A 106 -0.08 -6.62 9.80
CA LYS A 106 0.67 -7.65 10.54
C LYS A 106 2.14 -7.24 10.73
N ARG A 107 2.76 -6.65 9.70
CA ARG A 107 4.13 -6.14 9.79
C ARG A 107 4.25 -5.07 10.89
N ALA A 108 3.36 -4.09 10.89
CA ALA A 108 3.37 -3.03 11.91
C ALA A 108 3.13 -3.60 13.32
N LYS A 109 2.21 -4.55 13.45
CA LYS A 109 1.88 -5.19 14.74
C LYS A 109 3.03 -6.00 15.35
N LYS A 110 3.98 -6.45 14.54
CA LYS A 110 5.17 -7.17 15.06
C LYS A 110 6.04 -6.29 15.94
N ASN A 111 5.99 -4.98 15.75
CA ASN A 111 6.73 -4.05 16.60
C ASN A 111 5.89 -3.73 17.84
N PRO A 112 6.32 -4.13 19.05
CA PRO A 112 5.54 -3.88 20.27
C PRO A 112 5.39 -2.39 20.59
N LYS A 113 6.22 -1.52 20.03
CA LYS A 113 6.11 -0.07 20.18
C LYS A 113 5.06 0.54 19.27
N ALA A 114 4.62 -0.17 18.21
CA ALA A 114 3.68 0.37 17.25
C ALA A 114 2.28 0.44 17.86
N LYS A 115 1.73 1.65 17.96
CA LYS A 115 0.39 1.90 18.50
C LYS A 115 -0.63 2.04 17.38
N ALA A 116 -0.22 2.53 16.23
CA ALA A 116 -1.12 2.85 15.13
C ALA A 116 -0.40 2.80 13.79
N LEU A 117 -1.19 2.55 12.74
CA LEU A 117 -0.79 2.71 11.35
C LEU A 117 -1.55 3.92 10.80
N TYR A 118 -0.84 4.84 10.18
CA TYR A 118 -1.40 6.05 9.60
C TYR A 118 -1.36 5.99 8.08
N LEU A 119 -2.27 6.70 7.45
CA LEU A 119 -2.25 6.98 6.02
C LEU A 119 -2.97 8.30 5.76
N SER A 120 -2.92 8.80 4.54
CA SER A 120 -3.70 9.96 4.13
C SER A 120 -4.41 9.69 2.80
N VAL A 121 -5.57 10.30 2.63
CA VAL A 121 -6.39 10.17 1.43
C VAL A 121 -6.95 11.54 1.02
N VAL A 122 -7.09 11.73 -0.28
CA VAL A 122 -7.90 12.84 -0.81
C VAL A 122 -9.37 12.41 -0.72
N ARG A 123 -10.19 13.21 -0.06
CA ARG A 123 -11.63 12.93 0.05
C ARG A 123 -12.35 13.46 -1.19
N ALA A 124 -12.49 12.58 -2.17
CA ALA A 124 -13.16 12.89 -3.42
C ALA A 124 -13.88 11.62 -3.93
N LYS A 125 -14.75 11.79 -4.92
CA LYS A 125 -15.39 10.64 -5.57
C LYS A 125 -14.31 9.72 -6.15
N GLY A 126 -14.41 8.42 -5.84
CA GLY A 126 -13.44 7.43 -6.26
C GLY A 126 -12.23 7.27 -5.34
N SER A 127 -12.17 7.99 -4.20
CA SER A 127 -11.10 7.82 -3.22
C SER A 127 -11.21 6.46 -2.51
N ALA A 128 -10.10 6.02 -1.91
CA ALA A 128 -9.99 4.71 -1.28
C ALA A 128 -10.43 4.71 0.21
N ASP A 129 -11.01 5.79 0.70
CA ASP A 129 -11.33 5.89 2.13
C ASP A 129 -12.29 4.80 2.62
N ASP A 130 -13.29 4.41 1.84
CA ASP A 130 -14.21 3.31 2.20
C ASP A 130 -13.47 1.98 2.33
N PHE A 131 -12.51 1.70 1.45
CA PHE A 131 -11.67 0.52 1.54
C PHE A 131 -10.93 0.47 2.88
N TYR A 132 -10.32 1.59 3.28
CA TYR A 132 -9.58 1.68 4.55
C TYR A 132 -10.52 1.63 5.76
N LYS A 133 -11.69 2.25 5.69
CA LYS A 133 -12.69 2.18 6.76
C LYS A 133 -13.12 0.74 7.03
N GLY A 134 -13.19 -0.09 5.99
CA GLY A 134 -13.49 -1.53 6.13
C GLY A 134 -12.51 -2.28 7.03
N PHE A 135 -11.28 -1.78 7.19
CA PHE A 135 -10.26 -2.33 8.10
C PHE A 135 -10.30 -1.72 9.51
N GLY A 136 -11.10 -0.69 9.72
CA GLY A 136 -11.17 0.02 10.98
C GLY A 136 -10.38 1.32 11.04
N PHE A 137 -9.84 1.79 9.90
CA PHE A 137 -9.25 3.13 9.83
C PHE A 137 -10.32 4.19 10.04
N GLU A 138 -9.98 5.22 10.79
CA GLU A 138 -10.85 6.35 11.07
C GLU A 138 -10.12 7.67 10.75
N PHE A 139 -10.88 8.67 10.33
CA PHE A 139 -10.31 10.01 10.15
C PHE A 139 -9.91 10.60 11.50
N THR A 140 -8.73 11.22 11.53
CA THR A 140 -8.20 11.85 12.76
C THR A 140 -8.67 13.29 12.95
N GLY A 141 -9.22 13.91 11.90
CA GLY A 141 -9.51 15.33 11.86
C GLY A 141 -8.31 16.19 11.45
N LYS A 142 -7.14 15.58 11.27
CA LYS A 142 -5.93 16.29 10.81
C LYS A 142 -5.74 16.12 9.32
N MET A 143 -5.04 17.07 8.72
CA MET A 143 -4.76 17.09 7.29
C MET A 143 -3.26 17.23 7.01
N ASP A 144 -2.85 16.70 5.88
CA ASP A 144 -1.54 16.92 5.27
C ASP A 144 -1.79 17.52 3.88
N GLY A 145 -1.62 18.83 3.74
CA GLY A 145 -2.07 19.54 2.54
C GLY A 145 -3.57 19.36 2.32
N ILE A 146 -3.96 18.81 1.18
CA ILE A 146 -5.36 18.52 0.85
C ILE A 146 -5.79 17.12 1.29
N GLU A 147 -4.86 16.31 1.80
CA GLU A 147 -5.14 14.95 2.20
C GLU A 147 -5.60 14.87 3.66
N HIS A 148 -6.59 14.02 3.91
CA HIS A 148 -7.11 13.75 5.24
C HIS A 148 -6.39 12.55 5.84
N ILE A 149 -5.90 12.70 7.07
CA ILE A 149 -5.15 11.64 7.76
C ILE A 149 -6.12 10.66 8.41
N MET A 150 -5.88 9.39 8.14
CA MET A 150 -6.60 8.27 8.77
C MET A 150 -5.66 7.48 9.68
N LYS A 151 -6.22 6.79 10.64
CA LYS A 151 -5.51 6.05 11.68
C LYS A 151 -6.19 4.72 11.95
N LEU A 152 -5.39 3.67 12.02
CA LEU A 152 -5.81 2.35 12.53
C LEU A 152 -5.09 2.09 13.84
N ASN A 153 -5.82 1.86 14.92
CA ASN A 153 -5.24 1.43 16.19
C ASN A 153 -4.77 -0.01 16.08
N LEU A 154 -3.50 -0.26 16.39
CA LEU A 154 -2.89 -1.59 16.29
C LEU A 154 -2.96 -2.37 17.59
N LYS A 155 -3.09 -1.67 18.71
CA LYS A 155 -3.23 -2.29 20.03
C LYS A 155 -4.70 -2.36 20.39
N LYS A 156 -5.16 -3.57 20.71
CA LYS A 156 -6.48 -3.72 21.34
C LYS A 156 -6.42 -3.15 22.75
N PRO A 157 -7.49 -2.50 23.22
CA PRO A 157 -7.58 -2.03 24.60
C PRO A 157 -7.51 -3.20 25.57
#